data_6be1fc9f312c575f6334e85d48f30f59
#
_entry.id   6be1fc9f312c575f6334e85d48f30f59
#
_cell.length_a   1.000
_cell.length_b   1.000
_cell.length_c   1.000
_cell.angle_alpha   90.00
_cell.angle_beta   90.00
_cell.angle_gamma   90.00
#
_symmetry.space_group_name_H-M   'P 1'
#
loop_
_entity.id
_entity.type
_entity.pdbx_description
1 polymer ?
#
loop_
_entity_poly.entity_id
_entity_poly.type
_entity_poly.pdbx_seq_one_letter_code
_entity_poly.pdbx_strand_id
1 'polypeptide(L)'
;KHLVPFGEYVPARHVPIIKRIYTGMVGFIPEISPGDKPGIFQIDGERFLVLICFENIFPEISANLIDSNPGFIVVITNDSWYGNSFGPFQHFAHNILRACETGRYVVQVSSTGITGVVSPDGNCEMLQKNGEKLFIQGIMEMKIYPRSLNTLYMRLQEAGIAMIFIVLAGMCLCRV
;
A
#
# COMPACT_ATOMS: atom_id res chain seq x y z
N LYS A 1 9.27 8.41 -1.66
CA LYS A 1 9.05 7.01 -1.29
C LYS A 1 9.16 6.82 0.22
N HIS A 2 8.19 6.14 0.82
CA HIS A 2 8.24 5.67 2.21
C HIS A 2 9.03 4.34 2.25
N LEU A 3 10.08 4.26 3.07
CA LEU A 3 10.93 3.08 3.10
C LEU A 3 10.36 1.97 3.98
N VAL A 4 10.49 0.74 3.49
CA VAL A 4 10.06 -0.47 4.19
C VAL A 4 11.15 -0.93 5.17
N PRO A 5 10.85 -1.01 6.49
CA PRO A 5 11.80 -1.51 7.48
C PRO A 5 12.29 -2.92 7.14
N PHE A 6 13.56 -3.17 7.38
CA PHE A 6 14.26 -4.43 7.13
C PHE A 6 14.36 -4.86 5.65
N GLY A 7 13.60 -4.26 4.75
CA GLY A 7 13.72 -4.49 3.30
C GLY A 7 14.56 -3.43 2.60
N GLU A 8 14.35 -2.16 2.95
CA GLU A 8 14.99 -1.01 2.28
C GLU A 8 15.87 -0.19 3.21
N TYR A 9 15.70 -0.32 4.51
CA TYR A 9 16.61 0.20 5.53
C TYR A 9 16.56 -0.66 6.79
N VAL A 10 17.61 -0.57 7.61
CA VAL A 10 17.67 -1.27 8.90
C VAL A 10 17.44 -0.27 10.01
N PRO A 11 16.31 -0.38 10.77
CA PRO A 11 16.09 0.44 11.95
C PRO A 11 17.25 0.30 12.94
N ALA A 12 17.66 1.41 13.56
CA ALA A 12 18.75 1.45 14.54
C ALA A 12 20.08 0.86 14.03
N ARG A 13 20.38 0.95 12.73
CA ARG A 13 21.62 0.44 12.11
C ARG A 13 22.91 1.03 12.69
N HIS A 14 22.81 2.14 13.42
CA HIS A 14 23.92 2.76 14.16
C HIS A 14 24.35 1.93 15.39
N VAL A 15 23.50 1.00 15.86
CA VAL A 15 23.81 0.08 16.96
C VAL A 15 24.62 -1.10 16.41
N PRO A 16 25.88 -1.29 16.83
CA PRO A 16 26.79 -2.28 16.23
C PRO A 16 26.25 -3.71 16.27
N ILE A 17 25.55 -4.10 17.34
CA ILE A 17 24.99 -5.45 17.46
C ILE A 17 23.89 -5.69 16.43
N ILE A 18 23.01 -4.71 16.19
CA ILE A 18 21.93 -4.80 15.20
C ILE A 18 22.54 -4.93 13.80
N LYS A 19 23.51 -4.06 13.50
CA LYS A 19 24.25 -4.11 12.24
C LYS A 19 24.85 -5.49 12.00
N ARG A 20 25.55 -6.05 12.99
CA ARG A 20 26.22 -7.34 12.88
C ARG A 20 25.25 -8.49 12.66
N ILE A 21 24.13 -8.52 13.41
CA ILE A 21 23.11 -9.56 13.28
C ILE A 21 22.50 -9.50 11.89
N TYR A 22 22.06 -8.31 11.45
CA TYR A 22 21.41 -8.13 10.15
C TYR A 22 22.34 -8.49 8.99
N THR A 23 23.60 -8.01 9.01
CA THR A 23 24.61 -8.36 7.99
C THR A 23 24.91 -9.86 7.97
N GLY A 24 24.91 -10.51 9.13
CA GLY A 24 25.09 -11.96 9.22
C GLY A 24 23.94 -12.77 8.61
N MET A 25 22.71 -12.24 8.66
CA MET A 25 21.51 -12.90 8.10
C MET A 25 21.31 -12.63 6.61
N VAL A 26 21.54 -11.40 6.15
CA VAL A 26 21.17 -10.92 4.81
C VAL A 26 22.38 -10.68 3.91
N GLY A 27 23.59 -10.55 4.49
CA GLY A 27 24.83 -10.35 3.76
C GLY A 27 25.14 -8.88 3.40
N PHE A 28 24.17 -8.00 3.39
CA PHE A 28 24.35 -6.57 3.07
C PHE A 28 23.37 -5.69 3.86
N ILE A 29 23.62 -4.38 3.88
CA ILE A 29 22.69 -3.39 4.46
C ILE A 29 22.15 -2.55 3.32
N PRO A 30 20.82 -2.49 3.12
CA PRO A 30 20.24 -1.60 2.14
C PRO A 30 20.51 -0.13 2.48
N GLU A 31 20.88 0.66 1.50
CA GLU A 31 21.15 2.11 1.63
C GLU A 31 20.26 2.88 0.65
N ILE A 32 18.95 2.76 0.83
CA ILE A 32 17.98 3.54 0.06
C ILE A 32 17.63 4.81 0.86
N SER A 33 17.61 5.95 0.21
CA SER A 33 17.17 7.20 0.81
C SER A 33 15.65 7.38 0.62
N PRO A 34 14.93 7.82 1.66
CA PRO A 34 13.51 8.12 1.54
C PRO A 34 13.29 9.32 0.62
N GLY A 35 12.11 9.41 0.02
CA GLY A 35 11.66 10.62 -0.64
C GLY A 35 10.88 11.52 0.32
N ASP A 36 10.94 12.82 0.10
CA ASP A 36 10.30 13.82 0.98
C ASP A 36 8.81 13.99 0.68
N LYS A 37 8.37 13.59 -0.51
CA LYS A 37 6.99 13.80 -0.97
C LYS A 37 6.44 12.56 -1.69
N PRO A 38 5.11 12.37 -1.69
CA PRO A 38 4.45 11.37 -2.51
C PRO A 38 4.75 11.56 -4.01
N GLY A 39 4.90 10.47 -4.75
CA GLY A 39 5.09 10.48 -6.19
C GLY A 39 3.78 10.74 -6.93
N ILE A 40 3.41 12.00 -7.10
CA ILE A 40 2.21 12.40 -7.85
C ILE A 40 2.60 12.67 -9.30
N PHE A 41 1.88 12.02 -10.20
CA PHE A 41 2.00 12.16 -11.64
C PHE A 41 0.69 12.63 -12.26
N GLN A 42 0.71 12.98 -13.54
CA GLN A 42 -0.47 13.43 -14.27
C GLN A 42 -0.50 12.81 -15.67
N ILE A 43 -1.69 12.38 -16.09
CA ILE A 43 -1.98 11.92 -17.44
C ILE A 43 -3.36 12.44 -17.86
N ASP A 44 -3.46 13.05 -19.02
CA ASP A 44 -4.70 13.61 -19.60
C ASP A 44 -5.49 14.51 -18.63
N GLY A 45 -4.78 15.27 -17.81
CA GLY A 45 -5.37 16.15 -16.79
C GLY A 45 -5.65 15.49 -15.45
N GLU A 46 -5.70 14.17 -15.39
CA GLU A 46 -5.94 13.41 -14.16
C GLU A 46 -4.64 13.16 -13.39
N ARG A 47 -4.69 13.39 -12.08
CA ARG A 47 -3.56 13.17 -11.17
C ARG A 47 -3.64 11.78 -10.56
N PHE A 48 -2.51 11.11 -10.41
CA PHE A 48 -2.43 9.82 -9.74
C PHE A 48 -1.20 9.70 -8.86
N LEU A 49 -1.34 8.93 -7.79
CA LEU A 49 -0.25 8.58 -6.89
C LEU A 49 0.44 7.31 -7.39
N VAL A 50 1.76 7.28 -7.36
CA VAL A 50 2.53 6.05 -7.58
C VAL A 50 3.16 5.59 -6.27
N LEU A 51 2.89 4.34 -5.90
CA LEU A 51 3.50 3.62 -4.79
C LEU A 51 4.44 2.54 -5.32
N ILE A 52 5.57 2.38 -4.67
CA ILE A 52 6.57 1.41 -5.08
C ILE A 52 6.59 0.24 -4.11
N CYS A 53 6.23 -0.96 -4.62
CA CYS A 53 6.29 -2.21 -3.89
C CYS A 53 5.46 -2.14 -2.58
N PHE A 54 6.00 -2.59 -1.48
CA PHE A 54 5.36 -2.69 -0.17
C PHE A 54 4.98 -1.35 0.47
N GLU A 55 5.13 -0.26 -0.26
CA GLU A 55 4.68 1.07 0.19
C GLU A 55 3.17 1.14 0.44
N ASN A 56 2.38 0.33 -0.28
CA ASN A 56 0.93 0.26 -0.13
C ASN A 56 0.44 -0.31 1.21
N ILE A 57 1.32 -0.91 2.03
CA ILE A 57 0.93 -1.42 3.36
C ILE A 57 0.71 -0.31 4.39
N PHE A 58 1.33 0.86 4.19
CA PHE A 58 1.30 1.95 5.16
C PHE A 58 -0.01 2.74 5.10
N PRO A 59 -0.83 2.74 6.17
CA PRO A 59 -2.10 3.46 6.20
C PRO A 59 -1.92 4.98 6.17
N GLU A 60 -0.79 5.50 6.62
CA GLU A 60 -0.46 6.94 6.63
C GLU A 60 -0.46 7.55 5.23
N ILE A 61 -0.27 6.71 4.20
CA ILE A 61 -0.37 7.16 2.80
C ILE A 61 -1.77 7.67 2.50
N SER A 62 -2.82 6.99 2.98
CA SER A 62 -4.20 7.40 2.79
C SER A 62 -4.48 8.79 3.38
N ALA A 63 -3.88 9.09 4.53
CA ALA A 63 -3.97 10.39 5.17
C ALA A 63 -3.30 11.52 4.36
N ASN A 64 -2.12 11.24 3.84
CA ASN A 64 -1.31 12.20 3.08
C ASN A 64 -1.88 12.53 1.70
N LEU A 65 -2.96 11.84 1.26
CA LEU A 65 -3.61 12.12 -0.02
C LEU A 65 -4.58 13.29 0.02
N ILE A 66 -4.94 13.83 1.19
CA ILE A 66 -5.91 14.92 1.31
C ILE A 66 -5.45 16.15 0.51
N ASP A 67 -4.22 16.56 0.69
CA ASP A 67 -3.67 17.76 0.05
C ASP A 67 -3.32 17.52 -1.44
N SER A 68 -2.75 16.36 -1.74
CA SER A 68 -2.34 16.02 -3.11
C SER A 68 -3.51 15.62 -4.00
N ASN A 69 -4.58 15.08 -3.40
CA ASN A 69 -5.85 14.70 -4.00
C ASN A 69 -5.75 14.01 -5.38
N PRO A 70 -5.02 12.89 -5.50
CA PRO A 70 -4.97 12.12 -6.75
C PRO A 70 -6.31 11.45 -7.03
N GLY A 71 -6.66 11.27 -8.30
CA GLY A 71 -7.89 10.60 -8.72
C GLY A 71 -7.86 9.08 -8.55
N PHE A 72 -6.67 8.46 -8.61
CA PHE A 72 -6.44 7.03 -8.42
C PHE A 72 -5.01 6.74 -7.96
N ILE A 73 -4.74 5.49 -7.59
CA ILE A 73 -3.45 5.04 -7.08
C ILE A 73 -2.90 3.95 -8.01
N VAL A 74 -1.62 4.02 -8.32
CA VAL A 74 -0.88 2.99 -9.06
C VAL A 74 0.18 2.39 -8.15
N VAL A 75 0.21 1.07 -8.04
CA VAL A 75 1.25 0.31 -7.32
C VAL A 75 2.09 -0.43 -8.34
N ILE A 76 3.38 -0.16 -8.37
CA ILE A 76 4.35 -0.88 -9.20
C ILE A 76 5.23 -1.74 -8.31
N THR A 77 5.32 -3.03 -8.59
CA THR A 77 6.02 -3.95 -7.71
C THR A 77 6.76 -5.07 -8.45
N ASN A 78 7.73 -5.63 -7.76
CA ASN A 78 8.37 -6.89 -8.13
C ASN A 78 8.27 -7.83 -6.93
N ASP A 79 7.36 -8.79 -7.01
CA ASP A 79 7.07 -9.74 -5.93
C ASP A 79 7.88 -11.04 -6.04
N SER A 80 8.95 -11.08 -6.83
CA SER A 80 9.77 -12.28 -7.06
C SER A 80 10.36 -12.87 -5.77
N TRP A 81 10.56 -12.03 -4.74
CA TRP A 81 11.04 -12.44 -3.42
C TRP A 81 10.15 -13.47 -2.71
N TYR A 82 8.84 -13.42 -3.00
CA TYR A 82 7.86 -14.31 -2.38
C TYR A 82 7.75 -15.67 -3.07
N GLY A 83 8.33 -15.83 -4.28
CA GLY A 83 8.15 -17.03 -5.07
C GLY A 83 6.68 -17.39 -5.28
N ASN A 84 6.40 -18.67 -5.42
CA ASN A 84 5.04 -19.19 -5.51
C ASN A 84 4.47 -19.45 -4.10
N SER A 85 4.06 -18.39 -3.43
CA SER A 85 3.55 -18.43 -2.05
C SER A 85 2.31 -17.54 -1.91
N PHE A 86 1.77 -17.46 -0.69
CA PHE A 86 0.70 -16.52 -0.36
C PHE A 86 1.15 -15.06 -0.26
N GLY A 87 2.46 -14.78 -0.23
CA GLY A 87 3.01 -13.42 -0.10
C GLY A 87 2.47 -12.42 -1.12
N PRO A 88 2.49 -12.70 -2.43
CA PRO A 88 1.92 -11.80 -3.45
C PRO A 88 0.44 -11.52 -3.25
N PHE A 89 -0.35 -12.50 -2.78
CA PHE A 89 -1.77 -12.31 -2.50
C PHE A 89 -2.00 -11.42 -1.28
N GLN A 90 -1.20 -11.58 -0.22
CA GLN A 90 -1.24 -10.72 0.95
C GLN A 90 -0.83 -9.29 0.59
N HIS A 91 0.22 -9.14 -0.22
CA HIS A 91 0.64 -7.84 -0.71
C HIS A 91 -0.48 -7.15 -1.51
N PHE A 92 -1.10 -7.86 -2.45
CA PHE A 92 -2.22 -7.33 -3.24
C PHE A 92 -3.43 -6.97 -2.36
N ALA A 93 -3.71 -7.74 -1.30
CA ALA A 93 -4.82 -7.49 -0.39
C ALA A 93 -4.75 -6.12 0.31
N HIS A 94 -3.55 -5.56 0.53
CA HIS A 94 -3.42 -4.21 1.06
C HIS A 94 -4.02 -3.15 0.14
N ASN A 95 -4.09 -3.39 -1.17
CA ASN A 95 -4.75 -2.50 -2.11
C ASN A 95 -6.25 -2.39 -1.86
N ILE A 96 -6.89 -3.46 -1.34
CA ILE A 96 -8.31 -3.44 -0.97
C ILE A 96 -8.52 -2.43 0.16
N LEU A 97 -7.64 -2.46 1.17
CA LEU A 97 -7.69 -1.49 2.27
C LEU A 97 -7.48 -0.07 1.75
N ARG A 98 -6.43 0.15 0.94
CA ARG A 98 -6.14 1.48 0.36
C ARG A 98 -7.31 1.99 -0.49
N ALA A 99 -7.92 1.14 -1.30
CA ALA A 99 -9.06 1.52 -2.13
C ALA A 99 -10.27 1.96 -1.29
N CYS A 100 -10.66 1.16 -0.28
CA CYS A 100 -11.76 1.47 0.61
C CYS A 100 -11.49 2.71 1.47
N GLU A 101 -10.30 2.82 2.06
CA GLU A 101 -9.90 3.95 2.90
C GLU A 101 -9.91 5.27 2.14
N THR A 102 -9.45 5.25 0.89
CA THR A 102 -9.31 6.46 0.08
C THR A 102 -10.51 6.75 -0.82
N GLY A 103 -11.39 5.77 -1.03
CA GLY A 103 -12.48 5.85 -1.99
C GLY A 103 -12.01 5.95 -3.45
N ARG A 104 -10.81 5.41 -3.76
CA ARG A 104 -10.15 5.51 -5.06
C ARG A 104 -9.86 4.13 -5.64
N TYR A 105 -9.76 4.08 -6.97
CA TYR A 105 -9.22 2.89 -7.62
C TYR A 105 -7.74 2.71 -7.29
N VAL A 106 -7.33 1.46 -7.07
CA VAL A 106 -5.93 1.07 -6.94
C VAL A 106 -5.58 0.10 -8.05
N VAL A 107 -4.63 0.47 -8.88
CA VAL A 107 -4.13 -0.34 -10.00
C VAL A 107 -2.77 -0.89 -9.62
N GLN A 108 -2.61 -2.19 -9.52
CA GLN A 108 -1.31 -2.82 -9.27
C GLN A 108 -0.78 -3.49 -10.53
N VAL A 109 0.47 -3.21 -10.85
CA VAL A 109 1.23 -3.89 -11.89
C VAL A 109 2.44 -4.56 -11.25
N SER A 110 2.56 -5.86 -11.44
CA SER A 110 3.66 -6.67 -10.89
C SER A 110 4.37 -7.45 -11.99
N SER A 111 5.70 -7.58 -11.85
CA SER A 111 6.49 -8.38 -12.78
C SER A 111 6.27 -9.89 -12.61
N THR A 112 6.04 -10.37 -11.40
CA THR A 112 5.87 -11.80 -11.07
C THR A 112 4.67 -12.07 -10.16
N GLY A 113 4.19 -11.06 -9.46
CA GLY A 113 3.07 -11.13 -8.53
C GLY A 113 1.73 -10.88 -9.20
N ILE A 114 0.78 -10.41 -8.40
CA ILE A 114 -0.57 -10.11 -8.86
C ILE A 114 -0.60 -8.78 -9.62
N THR A 115 -1.09 -8.81 -10.85
CA THR A 115 -1.51 -7.61 -11.59
C THR A 115 -3.02 -7.52 -11.56
N GLY A 116 -3.57 -6.36 -11.22
CA GLY A 116 -5.01 -6.20 -11.12
C GLY A 116 -5.44 -4.81 -10.68
N VAL A 117 -6.74 -4.64 -10.57
CA VAL A 117 -7.39 -3.39 -10.19
C VAL A 117 -8.34 -3.65 -9.03
N VAL A 118 -8.34 -2.76 -8.07
CA VAL A 118 -9.30 -2.74 -6.96
C VAL A 118 -10.14 -1.48 -7.06
N SER A 119 -11.45 -1.63 -7.05
CA SER A 119 -12.40 -0.52 -7.05
C SER A 119 -12.59 0.07 -5.64
N PRO A 120 -13.14 1.28 -5.51
CA PRO A 120 -13.34 1.96 -4.23
C PRO A 120 -14.20 1.20 -3.20
N ASP A 121 -15.02 0.28 -3.65
CA ASP A 121 -15.87 -0.61 -2.84
C ASP A 121 -15.20 -1.94 -2.47
N GLY A 122 -13.91 -2.10 -2.83
CA GLY A 122 -13.12 -3.28 -2.49
C GLY A 122 -13.24 -4.45 -3.47
N ASN A 123 -14.04 -4.34 -4.53
CA ASN A 123 -14.08 -5.36 -5.56
C ASN A 123 -12.77 -5.37 -6.35
N CYS A 124 -12.24 -6.56 -6.62
CA CYS A 124 -10.96 -6.70 -7.30
C CYS A 124 -11.08 -7.58 -8.55
N GLU A 125 -10.44 -7.13 -9.60
CA GLU A 125 -10.23 -7.89 -10.83
C GLU A 125 -8.73 -8.11 -11.02
N MET A 126 -8.35 -9.36 -11.28
CA MET A 126 -6.95 -9.76 -11.39
C MET A 126 -6.69 -10.37 -12.77
N LEU A 127 -5.56 -10.03 -13.34
CA LEU A 127 -5.06 -10.72 -14.53
C LEU A 127 -4.86 -12.18 -14.21
N GLN A 128 -5.41 -13.04 -15.06
CA GLN A 128 -5.24 -14.50 -14.96
C GLN A 128 -5.05 -15.13 -16.33
N LYS A 129 -4.30 -16.22 -16.38
CA LYS A 129 -4.08 -17.02 -17.56
C LYS A 129 -4.11 -18.49 -17.17
N ASN A 130 -5.01 -19.27 -17.77
CA ASN A 130 -5.22 -20.68 -17.42
C ASN A 130 -5.49 -20.94 -15.93
N GLY A 131 -6.14 -19.99 -15.24
CA GLY A 131 -6.39 -20.07 -13.80
C GLY A 131 -5.25 -19.56 -12.90
N GLU A 132 -4.05 -19.39 -13.45
CA GLU A 132 -2.90 -18.85 -12.72
C GLU A 132 -2.92 -17.32 -12.69
N LYS A 133 -2.45 -16.74 -11.57
CA LYS A 133 -2.35 -15.30 -11.34
C LYS A 133 -0.92 -14.82 -11.06
N LEU A 134 0.01 -15.76 -10.80
CA LEU A 134 1.41 -15.50 -10.54
C LEU A 134 2.27 -15.97 -11.71
N PHE A 135 3.40 -15.30 -11.93
CA PHE A 135 4.37 -15.67 -12.97
C PHE A 135 3.78 -15.77 -14.38
N ILE A 136 2.72 -15.00 -14.66
CA ILE A 136 2.07 -14.97 -15.95
C ILE A 136 2.46 -13.70 -16.70
N GLN A 137 2.42 -13.81 -18.04
CA GLN A 137 2.59 -12.67 -18.92
C GLN A 137 1.28 -12.40 -19.64
N GLY A 138 0.81 -11.15 -19.59
CA GLY A 138 -0.45 -10.76 -20.23
C GLY A 138 -0.67 -9.25 -20.16
N ILE A 139 -1.78 -8.83 -20.74
CA ILE A 139 -2.27 -7.45 -20.72
C ILE A 139 -3.69 -7.51 -20.14
N MET A 140 -4.00 -6.57 -19.28
CA MET A 140 -5.34 -6.35 -18.73
C MET A 140 -5.77 -4.93 -19.08
N GLU A 141 -6.92 -4.79 -19.68
CA GLU A 141 -7.55 -3.51 -19.94
C GLU A 141 -8.76 -3.35 -19.03
N MET A 142 -8.83 -2.24 -18.32
CA MET A 142 -9.91 -1.95 -17.39
C MET A 142 -10.23 -0.48 -17.39
N LYS A 143 -11.51 -0.14 -17.37
CA LYS A 143 -11.97 1.24 -17.23
C LYS A 143 -12.05 1.61 -15.76
N ILE A 144 -11.31 2.62 -15.37
CA ILE A 144 -11.37 3.22 -14.02
C ILE A 144 -11.98 4.61 -14.10
N TYR A 145 -12.55 5.07 -12.98
CA TYR A 145 -13.16 6.40 -12.87
C TYR A 145 -12.43 7.17 -11.78
N PRO A 146 -11.57 8.14 -12.14
CA PRO A 146 -10.87 8.98 -11.18
C PRO A 146 -11.82 9.64 -10.19
N ARG A 147 -11.47 9.68 -8.91
CA ARG A 147 -12.28 10.26 -7.83
C ARG A 147 -11.43 11.14 -6.94
N SER A 148 -11.95 12.30 -6.59
CA SER A 148 -11.29 13.29 -5.73
C SER A 148 -11.96 13.47 -4.35
N LEU A 149 -12.82 12.50 -3.95
CA LEU A 149 -13.50 12.55 -2.66
C LEU A 149 -12.56 12.16 -1.51
N ASN A 150 -12.58 12.94 -0.43
CA ASN A 150 -11.95 12.57 0.81
C ASN A 150 -12.94 11.81 1.69
N THR A 151 -12.65 10.56 1.97
CA THR A 151 -13.47 9.69 2.81
C THR A 151 -13.48 10.15 4.28
N LEU A 152 -14.42 9.66 5.06
CA LEU A 152 -14.43 9.89 6.51
C LEU A 152 -13.14 9.36 7.18
N TYR A 153 -12.66 8.19 6.74
CA TYR A 153 -11.42 7.61 7.22
C TYR A 153 -10.22 8.57 7.02
N MET A 154 -10.05 9.13 5.83
CA MET A 154 -8.98 10.10 5.54
C MET A 154 -9.05 11.34 6.43
N ARG A 155 -10.26 11.79 6.79
CA ARG A 155 -10.47 12.98 7.64
C ARG A 155 -10.22 12.71 9.11
N LEU A 156 -10.65 11.56 9.61
CA LEU A 156 -10.59 11.20 11.03
C LEU A 156 -9.25 10.57 11.42
N GLN A 157 -8.66 9.79 10.51
CA GLN A 157 -7.40 9.08 10.73
C GLN A 157 -7.36 8.32 12.06
N GLU A 158 -6.19 8.22 12.68
CA GLU A 158 -6.01 7.54 13.97
C GLU A 158 -6.79 8.20 15.11
N ALA A 159 -6.95 9.53 15.07
CA ALA A 159 -7.70 10.26 16.11
C ALA A 159 -9.18 9.82 16.17
N GLY A 160 -9.79 9.53 15.02
CA GLY A 160 -11.17 9.01 14.97
C GLY A 160 -11.29 7.61 15.56
N ILE A 161 -10.32 6.73 15.27
CA ILE A 161 -10.26 5.38 15.84
C ILE A 161 -10.10 5.45 17.36
N ALA A 162 -9.15 6.25 17.85
CA ALA A 162 -8.93 6.45 19.28
C ALA A 162 -10.20 6.97 19.98
N MET A 163 -10.91 7.92 19.39
CA MET A 163 -12.15 8.46 19.91
C MET A 163 -13.26 7.39 20.01
N ILE A 164 -13.38 6.51 18.99
CA ILE A 164 -14.33 5.38 19.03
C ILE A 164 -13.99 4.44 20.19
N PHE A 165 -12.72 4.09 20.40
CA PHE A 165 -12.30 3.27 21.53
C PHE A 165 -12.59 3.92 22.88
N ILE A 166 -12.37 5.22 23.03
CA ILE A 166 -12.67 5.96 24.26
C ILE A 166 -14.17 5.93 24.54
N VAL A 167 -15.01 6.17 23.52
CA VAL A 167 -16.48 6.12 23.67
C VAL A 167 -16.95 4.73 24.07
N LEU A 168 -16.46 3.68 23.40
CA LEU A 168 -16.81 2.30 23.73
C LEU A 168 -16.38 1.91 25.14
N ALA A 169 -15.18 2.27 25.55
CA ALA A 169 -14.69 2.04 26.91
C ALA A 169 -15.55 2.79 27.96
N GLY A 170 -15.91 4.04 27.69
CA GLY A 170 -16.82 4.82 28.54
C GLY A 170 -18.20 4.16 28.68
N MET A 171 -18.76 3.68 27.57
CA MET A 171 -20.05 2.96 27.59
C MET A 171 -19.98 1.65 28.39
N CYS A 172 -18.86 0.93 28.34
CA CYS A 172 -18.67 -0.28 29.15
C CYS A 172 -18.58 0.04 30.65
N LEU A 173 -17.91 1.13 31.03
CA LEU A 173 -17.76 1.56 32.43
C LEU A 173 -19.05 2.11 33.03
N CYS A 174 -19.92 2.73 32.21
CA CYS A 174 -21.22 3.25 32.68
C CYS A 174 -22.30 2.17 32.83
N ARG A 175 -22.01 0.90 32.42
CA ARG A 175 -22.95 -0.24 32.61
C ARG A 175 -22.70 -1.05 33.89
N VAL A 176 -21.73 -0.67 34.70
CA VAL A 176 -21.44 -1.22 36.04
C VAL A 176 -21.98 -0.27 37.10
#